data_930214803767b5e135b88bc2f5dc4d01
#
_entry.id   930214803767b5e135b88bc2f5dc4d01
#
_cell.length_a   1.000
_cell.length_b   1.000
_cell.length_c   1.000
_cell.angle_alpha   90.00
_cell.angle_beta   90.00
_cell.angle_gamma   90.00
#
_symmetry.space_group_name_H-M   'P 1'
#
loop_
_entity.id
_entity.type
_entity.pdbx_description
1 polymer ?
#
loop_
_entity_poly.entity_id
_entity_poly.type
_entity_poly.pdbx_seq_one_letter_code
_entity_poly.pdbx_strand_id
1 'polypeptide(L)'
;LTKIYRGDIGVEIRLDTGQSLAGATATKIRVQKPDGTEAEWAAQQYNSTTIYYVTASGDLAASGDYLLQSYVEWGEDSKHTGESVRLRIYDQFE
;
A
#
# COMPACT_ATOMS: atom_id res chain seq x y z
N LEU A 1 6.52 17.00 -6.51
CA LEU A 1 6.23 15.86 -5.64
C LEU A 1 6.58 16.17 -4.21
N THR A 2 5.68 15.84 -3.32
CA THR A 2 5.86 16.11 -1.90
C THR A 2 6.50 14.90 -1.23
N LYS A 3 7.53 15.15 -0.42
CA LYS A 3 8.10 14.09 0.42
C LYS A 3 7.12 13.70 1.51
N ILE A 4 7.13 12.42 1.87
CA ILE A 4 6.33 11.90 2.97
C ILE A 4 7.29 11.67 4.14
N TYR A 5 6.96 12.20 5.30
CA TYR A 5 7.80 12.10 6.49
C TYR A 5 7.25 11.10 7.49
N ARG A 6 8.13 10.51 8.27
CA ARG A 6 7.70 9.59 9.32
C ARG A 6 6.75 10.29 10.27
N GLY A 7 5.72 9.56 10.67
CA GLY A 7 4.67 10.09 11.54
C GLY A 7 3.53 10.75 10.79
N ASP A 8 3.61 10.93 9.48
CA ASP A 8 2.52 11.50 8.70
C ASP A 8 1.28 10.60 8.76
N ILE A 9 0.12 11.22 8.83
CA ILE A 9 -1.18 10.56 8.89
C ILE A 9 -2.06 11.15 7.79
N GLY A 10 -2.91 10.31 7.20
CA GLY A 10 -3.83 10.77 6.16
C GLY A 10 -3.19 10.86 4.78
N VAL A 11 -2.09 10.15 4.56
CA VAL A 11 -1.43 10.09 3.25
C VAL A 11 -2.14 9.06 2.39
N GLU A 12 -2.61 9.48 1.21
CA GLU A 12 -3.26 8.56 0.28
C GLU A 12 -2.20 7.86 -0.56
N ILE A 13 -2.21 6.53 -0.52
CA ILE A 13 -1.28 5.68 -1.25
C ILE A 13 -2.08 4.91 -2.27
N ARG A 14 -1.72 5.03 -3.55
CA ARG A 14 -2.39 4.36 -4.67
C ARG A 14 -1.45 3.36 -5.30
N LEU A 15 -1.97 2.18 -5.60
CA LEU A 15 -1.24 1.15 -6.34
C LEU A 15 -2.08 0.69 -7.53
N ASP A 16 -1.48 0.73 -8.72
CA ASP A 16 -2.08 0.13 -9.91
C ASP A 16 -1.81 -1.37 -9.86
N THR A 17 -2.88 -2.17 -9.81
CA THR A 17 -2.75 -3.61 -9.72
C THR A 17 -2.38 -4.26 -11.05
N GLY A 18 -2.59 -3.55 -12.16
CA GLY A 18 -2.40 -4.10 -13.50
C GLY A 18 -3.49 -5.07 -13.92
N GLN A 19 -4.53 -5.23 -13.10
CA GLN A 19 -5.63 -6.17 -13.35
C GLN A 19 -6.97 -5.45 -13.20
N SER A 20 -7.98 -5.96 -13.91
CA SER A 20 -9.34 -5.47 -13.72
C SER A 20 -9.84 -5.87 -12.32
N LEU A 21 -10.39 -4.92 -11.60
CA LEU A 21 -10.93 -5.15 -10.26
C LEU A 21 -12.41 -5.55 -10.27
N ALA A 22 -12.99 -5.76 -11.45
CA ALA A 22 -14.38 -6.17 -11.57
C ALA A 22 -14.59 -7.50 -10.85
N GLY A 23 -15.56 -7.55 -9.93
CA GLY A 23 -15.86 -8.75 -9.17
C GLY A 23 -14.89 -9.05 -8.03
N ALA A 24 -13.95 -8.18 -7.73
CA ALA A 24 -13.00 -8.39 -6.64
C ALA A 24 -13.74 -8.47 -5.29
N THR A 25 -13.40 -9.49 -4.50
CA THR A 25 -14.00 -9.70 -3.18
C THR A 25 -13.15 -9.15 -2.06
N ALA A 26 -11.84 -8.97 -2.29
CA ALA A 26 -10.93 -8.38 -1.29
C ALA A 26 -9.78 -7.66 -1.99
N THR A 27 -9.41 -6.51 -1.45
CA THR A 27 -8.25 -5.74 -1.91
C THR A 27 -7.47 -5.28 -0.70
N LYS A 28 -6.14 -5.41 -0.77
CA LYS A 28 -5.27 -4.93 0.31
C LYS A 28 -3.88 -4.61 -0.23
N ILE A 29 -3.12 -3.88 0.57
CA ILE A 29 -1.72 -3.57 0.29
C ILE A 29 -0.89 -4.31 1.33
N ARG A 30 0.01 -5.17 0.86
CA ARG A 30 0.99 -5.82 1.74
C ARG A 30 2.19 -4.90 1.88
N VAL A 31 2.66 -4.74 3.10
CA VAL A 31 3.70 -3.77 3.42
C VAL A 31 4.83 -4.47 4.13
N GLN A 32 6.06 -4.27 3.63
CA GLN A 32 7.26 -4.63 4.37
C GLN A 32 7.92 -3.34 4.85
N LYS A 33 8.05 -3.18 6.16
CA LYS A 33 8.61 -1.98 6.76
C LYS A 33 10.13 -2.00 6.73
N PRO A 34 10.79 -0.84 6.93
CA PRO A 34 12.26 -0.78 6.88
C PRO A 34 12.98 -1.71 7.86
N ASP A 35 12.34 -2.06 8.99
CA ASP A 35 12.90 -2.99 9.97
C ASP A 35 12.67 -4.46 9.62
N GLY A 36 12.04 -4.73 8.49
CA GLY A 36 11.74 -6.08 8.02
C GLY A 36 10.40 -6.65 8.49
N THR A 37 9.68 -5.95 9.35
CA THR A 37 8.35 -6.41 9.77
C THR A 37 7.34 -6.19 8.66
N GLU A 38 6.29 -7.02 8.67
CA GLU A 38 5.25 -6.99 7.65
C GLU A 38 3.93 -6.54 8.25
N ALA A 39 3.13 -5.87 7.41
CA ALA A 39 1.79 -5.44 7.77
C ALA A 39 0.90 -5.54 6.55
N GLU A 40 -0.41 -5.45 6.77
CA GLU A 40 -1.39 -5.41 5.69
C GLU A 40 -2.29 -4.20 5.91
N TRP A 41 -2.49 -3.42 4.84
CA TRP A 41 -3.39 -2.29 4.87
C TRP A 41 -4.64 -2.63 4.06
N ALA A 42 -5.81 -2.48 4.68
CA ALA A 42 -7.08 -2.70 3.99
C ALA A 42 -7.26 -1.60 2.95
N ALA A 43 -7.20 -1.96 1.68
CA ALA A 43 -7.29 -1.01 0.58
C ALA A 43 -8.68 -1.00 -0.01
N GLN A 44 -9.05 0.11 -0.64
CA GLN A 44 -10.30 0.28 -1.35
C GLN A 44 -10.03 0.46 -2.83
N GLN A 45 -11.05 0.18 -3.65
CA GLN A 45 -10.94 0.36 -5.07
C GLN A 45 -11.03 1.86 -5.41
N TYR A 46 -10.02 2.36 -6.12
CA TYR A 46 -9.99 3.74 -6.58
C TYR A 46 -10.63 3.89 -7.96
N ASN A 47 -10.24 2.99 -8.87
CA ASN A 47 -10.83 2.91 -10.20
C ASN A 47 -10.77 1.44 -10.67
N SER A 48 -10.94 1.18 -11.96
CA SER A 48 -11.05 -0.19 -12.49
C SER A 48 -9.80 -1.04 -12.29
N THR A 49 -8.63 -0.44 -12.02
CA THR A 49 -7.36 -1.16 -11.88
C THR A 49 -6.54 -0.74 -10.68
N THR A 50 -6.91 0.33 -10.00
CA THR A 50 -6.10 0.93 -8.93
C THR A 50 -6.79 0.79 -7.59
N ILE A 51 -6.02 0.44 -6.56
CA ILE A 51 -6.49 0.42 -5.17
C ILE A 51 -5.80 1.54 -4.39
N TYR A 52 -6.39 1.95 -3.28
CA TYR A 52 -5.80 3.01 -2.46
C TYR A 52 -6.01 2.74 -0.98
N TYR A 53 -5.15 3.37 -0.18
CA TYR A 53 -5.22 3.33 1.28
C TYR A 53 -4.82 4.70 1.82
N VAL A 54 -5.52 5.16 2.84
CA VAL A 54 -5.18 6.39 3.56
C VAL A 54 -4.55 5.99 4.88
N THR A 55 -3.31 6.43 5.11
CA THR A 55 -2.55 5.99 6.28
C THR A 55 -3.15 6.51 7.57
N ALA A 56 -3.06 5.67 8.60
CA ALA A 56 -3.51 5.97 9.95
C ALA A 56 -2.32 6.15 10.88
N SER A 57 -2.59 6.50 12.13
CA SER A 57 -1.56 6.66 13.14
C SER A 57 -0.75 5.37 13.30
N GLY A 58 0.56 5.49 13.27
CA GLY A 58 1.49 4.37 13.43
C GLY A 58 1.86 3.66 12.14
N ASP A 59 1.16 3.90 11.03
CA ASP A 59 1.47 3.22 9.77
C ASP A 59 2.84 3.61 9.21
N LEU A 60 3.21 4.87 9.35
CA LEU A 60 4.48 5.42 8.87
C LEU A 60 5.36 5.87 10.04
N ALA A 61 5.45 5.04 11.06
CA ALA A 61 6.17 5.40 12.29
C ALA A 61 7.69 5.41 12.13
N ALA A 62 8.22 4.70 11.16
CA ALA A 62 9.66 4.60 10.90
C ALA A 62 10.01 5.24 9.57
N SER A 63 11.19 5.85 9.47
CA SER A 63 11.74 6.32 8.20
C SER A 63 12.46 5.18 7.49
N GLY A 64 12.64 5.32 6.17
CA GLY A 64 13.33 4.35 5.34
C GLY A 64 12.48 3.90 4.17
N ASP A 65 12.86 2.78 3.56
CA ASP A 65 12.16 2.25 2.40
C ASP A 65 11.13 1.22 2.81
N TYR A 66 9.88 1.48 2.47
CA TYR A 66 8.78 0.52 2.58
C TYR A 66 8.60 -0.15 1.23
N LEU A 67 8.37 -1.45 1.24
CA LEU A 67 8.03 -2.19 0.03
C LEU A 67 6.55 -2.52 0.08
N LEU A 68 5.84 -2.17 -0.98
CA LEU A 68 4.40 -2.32 -1.07
C LEU A 68 4.04 -3.25 -2.22
N GLN A 69 3.08 -4.14 -1.99
CA GLN A 69 2.51 -4.98 -3.04
C GLN A 69 1.01 -4.93 -2.97
N SER A 70 0.37 -4.75 -4.11
CA SER A 70 -1.08 -4.89 -4.20
C SER A 70 -1.46 -6.36 -4.09
N TYR A 71 -2.61 -6.64 -3.46
CA TYR A 71 -3.14 -7.98 -3.35
C TYR A 71 -4.64 -7.93 -3.58
N VAL A 72 -5.11 -8.73 -4.52
CA VAL A 72 -6.52 -8.76 -4.91
C VAL A 72 -7.01 -10.19 -4.96
N GLU A 73 -8.22 -10.43 -4.46
CA GLU A 73 -8.91 -11.70 -4.56
C GLU A 73 -10.23 -11.55 -5.32
N TRP A 74 -10.50 -12.51 -6.20
CA TRP A 74 -11.79 -12.65 -6.91
C TRP A 74 -12.39 -13.99 -6.51
N GLY A 75 -12.77 -14.15 -5.24
CA GLY A 75 -13.21 -15.42 -4.69
C GLY A 75 -12.03 -16.27 -4.22
N GLU A 76 -12.30 -17.58 -3.97
CA GLU A 76 -11.29 -18.46 -3.38
C GLU A 76 -10.22 -18.91 -4.37
N ASP A 77 -10.57 -18.96 -5.66
CA ASP A 77 -9.71 -19.59 -6.67
C ASP A 77 -8.95 -18.60 -7.53
N SER A 78 -9.10 -17.30 -7.31
CA SER A 78 -8.43 -16.30 -8.12
C SER A 78 -7.84 -15.21 -7.23
N LYS A 79 -6.50 -15.15 -7.21
CA LYS A 79 -5.74 -14.21 -6.39
C LYS A 79 -4.58 -13.66 -7.19
N HIS A 80 -4.25 -12.40 -6.97
CA HIS A 80 -3.14 -11.76 -7.67
C HIS A 80 -2.33 -10.89 -6.73
N THR A 81 -1.02 -11.11 -6.73
CA THR A 81 -0.06 -10.24 -6.03
C THR A 81 0.69 -9.43 -7.08
N GLY A 82 0.62 -8.13 -6.96
CA GLY A 82 1.30 -7.23 -7.88
C GLY A 82 2.80 -7.12 -7.61
N GLU A 83 3.47 -6.41 -8.47
CA GLU A 83 4.89 -6.15 -8.30
C GLU A 83 5.14 -5.25 -7.08
N SER A 84 6.30 -5.43 -6.45
CA SER A 84 6.66 -4.59 -5.31
C SER A 84 7.01 -3.18 -5.78
N VAL A 85 6.57 -2.20 -5.00
CA VAL A 85 6.83 -0.78 -5.24
C VAL A 85 7.51 -0.23 -3.99
N ARG A 86 8.56 0.57 -4.19
CA ARG A 86 9.26 1.20 -3.09
C ARG A 86 8.59 2.52 -2.74
N LEU A 87 8.29 2.70 -1.46
CA LEU A 87 7.81 3.97 -0.92
C LEU A 87 8.85 4.48 0.06
N ARG A 88 9.49 5.61 -0.26
CA ARG A 88 10.48 6.22 0.62
C ARG A 88 9.79 7.13 1.62
N ILE A 89 10.02 6.87 2.91
CA ILE A 89 9.56 7.72 4.00
C ILE A 89 10.78 8.40 4.60
N TYR A 90 10.75 9.72 4.66
CA TYR A 90 11.88 10.52 5.09
C TYR A 90 11.83 10.76 6.59
N ASP A 91 13.00 10.86 7.20
CA ASP A 91 13.12 11.34 8.56
C ASP A 91 12.90 12.85 8.58
N GLN A 92 12.58 13.38 9.75
CA GLN A 92 12.31 14.81 9.88
C GLN A 92 13.53 15.63 9.46
N PHE A 93 13.28 16.74 8.78
CA PHE A 93 14.29 17.66 8.27
C PHE A 93 15.14 17.12 7.10
N GLU A 94 14.80 16.02 6.53
CA GLU A 94 15.48 15.53 5.32
C GLU A 94 15.05 16.23 4.03
#